data_1de992c25acee5f5d78439e7e37273ef
#
_entry.id   1de992c25acee5f5d78439e7e37273ef
#
_cell.length_a   1.000
_cell.length_b   1.000
_cell.length_c   1.000
_cell.angle_alpha   90.00
_cell.angle_beta   90.00
_cell.angle_gamma   90.00
#
_symmetry.space_group_name_H-M   'P 1'
#
loop_
_entity.id
_entity.type
_entity.pdbx_description
1 polymer ?
#
loop_
_entity_poly.entity_id
_entity_poly.type
_entity_poly.pdbx_seq_one_letter_code
_entity_poly.pdbx_strand_id
1 'polypeptide(L)'
;MFKFITKGKKSNIYSISDDSYEYSYTGVTKAEYDNYIQSLKDNELSQYAVNTIGANHYATYVSEKYGKQVNVAYYANTNTAKVIVSKLGYLPSSEGTQINSPKTETLAQLAINKIKNEADNKYYGGMIYVAQLQDGSFVIIDSGERFEENREALLSYLEANNSGTGFAKPQVTWIFTHGHADHVGLAREILATEEYRNRIDINLIAYNFLNEDTYGDFYWDIDTDDTTAGVHGGAKSTIANFEAAVEACGATVYKYHSGDVLTIANCKIEFLVTHEDIYPYPFFDVNGSGTVFKMTFATGKSFLVLGDATEVTADFLLDNYDDDTLAVDVIQVAHHGTSSNEKADEYKNDTTNVFNNYRPQLYKKVSDLGCSVALCPNLSTNTNLGGSYNTAMNSYLTATWYFHDDTYVVNMSTLAVAKFN
;
A
#
# COMPACT_ATOMS: atom_id res chain seq x y z
N MET A 1 25.81 5.55 16.06
CA MET A 1 25.02 5.98 17.21
C MET A 1 23.70 5.20 17.35
N PHE A 2 23.04 4.83 16.28
CA PHE A 2 21.74 4.14 16.32
C PHE A 2 21.80 2.63 16.09
N LYS A 3 22.94 2.01 16.31
CA LYS A 3 23.11 0.56 16.13
C LYS A 3 22.37 -0.20 17.20
N PHE A 4 21.65 -1.22 16.79
CA PHE A 4 21.18 -2.27 17.67
C PHE A 4 22.41 -3.00 18.22
N ILE A 5 22.58 -3.05 19.53
CA ILE A 5 23.75 -3.71 20.14
C ILE A 5 23.26 -4.99 20.81
N THR A 6 23.27 -6.07 20.05
CA THR A 6 23.17 -7.40 20.65
C THR A 6 24.51 -8.08 20.50
N LYS A 7 25.14 -8.45 21.62
CA LYS A 7 26.40 -9.20 21.59
C LYS A 7 26.18 -10.54 20.89
N GLY A 8 26.92 -10.75 19.80
CA GLY A 8 27.00 -12.05 19.12
C GLY A 8 25.99 -12.31 18.01
N LYS A 9 25.07 -11.40 17.70
CA LYS A 9 24.11 -11.55 16.58
C LYS A 9 24.61 -10.86 15.32
N LYS A 10 24.44 -11.53 14.18
CA LYS A 10 24.81 -10.97 12.89
C LYS A 10 23.79 -9.90 12.52
N SER A 11 24.25 -8.69 12.29
CA SER A 11 23.44 -7.62 11.69
C SER A 11 23.96 -7.34 10.29
N ASN A 12 23.03 -7.12 9.37
CA ASN A 12 23.30 -6.55 8.07
C ASN A 12 22.97 -5.06 8.14
N ILE A 13 23.65 -4.26 7.31
CA ILE A 13 23.42 -2.82 7.20
C ILE A 13 23.22 -2.55 5.72
N TYR A 14 22.12 -1.92 5.41
CA TYR A 14 21.75 -1.59 4.04
C TYR A 14 21.53 -0.09 3.92
N SER A 15 22.01 0.52 2.85
CA SER A 15 21.58 1.85 2.44
C SER A 15 20.28 1.70 1.68
N ILE A 16 19.21 2.38 2.09
CA ILE A 16 17.89 2.29 1.46
C ILE A 16 17.48 3.57 0.76
N SER A 17 18.17 4.66 1.01
CA SER A 17 18.12 5.91 0.28
C SER A 17 19.25 6.82 0.75
N ASP A 18 19.39 7.98 0.15
CA ASP A 18 20.26 9.04 0.66
C ASP A 18 19.90 9.34 2.12
N ASP A 19 20.90 9.30 2.99
CA ASP A 19 20.70 9.54 4.43
C ASP A 19 19.78 8.54 5.17
N SER A 20 19.38 7.41 4.55
CA SER A 20 18.56 6.38 5.18
C SER A 20 19.27 5.03 5.18
N TYR A 21 19.23 4.35 6.33
CA TYR A 21 19.89 3.07 6.54
C TYR A 21 18.97 2.12 7.28
N GLU A 22 18.99 0.86 6.85
CA GLU A 22 18.32 -0.24 7.52
C GLU A 22 19.35 -1.16 8.19
N TYR A 23 19.05 -1.55 9.42
CA TYR A 23 19.78 -2.58 10.17
C TYR A 23 18.83 -3.75 10.39
N SER A 24 19.16 -4.90 9.82
CA SER A 24 18.37 -6.12 9.94
C SER A 24 19.02 -7.13 10.86
N TYR A 25 18.24 -7.71 11.78
CA TYR A 25 18.71 -8.63 12.81
C TYR A 25 17.84 -9.88 12.85
N THR A 26 18.46 -11.04 13.05
CA THR A 26 17.76 -12.31 13.25
C THR A 26 18.03 -12.89 14.64
N GLY A 27 17.10 -13.70 15.14
CA GLY A 27 17.19 -14.32 16.47
C GLY A 27 17.16 -13.30 17.60
N VAL A 28 16.43 -12.20 17.44
CA VAL A 28 16.19 -11.16 18.46
C VAL A 28 15.07 -11.61 19.39
N THR A 29 15.26 -11.45 20.68
CA THR A 29 14.19 -11.65 21.67
C THR A 29 13.43 -10.36 21.93
N LYS A 30 12.20 -10.48 22.41
CA LYS A 30 11.42 -9.30 22.85
C LYS A 30 12.16 -8.46 23.89
N ALA A 31 12.86 -9.09 24.83
CA ALA A 31 13.66 -8.39 25.82
C ALA A 31 14.79 -7.57 25.23
N GLU A 32 15.44 -8.06 24.16
CA GLU A 32 16.49 -7.32 23.45
C GLU A 32 15.91 -6.14 22.68
N TYR A 33 14.72 -6.31 22.09
CA TYR A 33 13.95 -5.19 21.50
C TYR A 33 13.64 -4.13 22.56
N ASP A 34 13.09 -4.52 23.72
CA ASP A 34 12.74 -3.58 24.80
C ASP A 34 13.96 -2.82 25.33
N ASN A 35 15.08 -3.50 25.47
CA ASN A 35 16.35 -2.87 25.88
C ASN A 35 16.83 -1.84 24.82
N TYR A 36 16.63 -2.14 23.53
CA TYR A 36 16.98 -1.19 22.50
C TYR A 36 16.08 0.04 22.54
N ILE A 37 14.75 -0.16 22.67
CA ILE A 37 13.78 0.93 22.83
C ILE A 37 14.17 1.81 24.05
N GLN A 38 14.55 1.19 25.18
CA GLN A 38 15.00 1.96 26.33
C GLN A 38 16.27 2.76 26.01
N SER A 39 17.20 2.18 25.25
CA SER A 39 18.42 2.89 24.85
C SER A 39 18.15 4.13 23.98
N LEU A 40 17.10 4.11 23.16
CA LEU A 40 16.72 5.29 22.38
C LEU A 40 16.26 6.44 23.31
N LYS A 41 15.47 6.12 24.34
CA LYS A 41 15.03 7.10 25.36
C LYS A 41 16.22 7.67 26.15
N ASP A 42 17.15 6.80 26.56
CA ASP A 42 18.35 7.18 27.31
C ASP A 42 19.30 8.08 26.47
N ASN A 43 19.20 8.01 25.14
CA ASN A 43 19.93 8.86 24.21
C ASN A 43 19.12 10.10 23.74
N GLU A 44 18.13 10.52 24.52
CA GLU A 44 17.36 11.75 24.33
C GLU A 44 16.54 11.79 23.03
N LEU A 45 16.16 10.62 22.48
CA LEU A 45 15.18 10.58 21.40
C LEU A 45 13.77 10.67 21.98
N SER A 46 12.94 11.49 21.37
CA SER A 46 11.53 11.63 21.75
C SER A 46 10.70 10.53 21.10
N GLN A 47 9.87 9.86 21.88
CA GLN A 47 8.93 8.88 21.37
C GLN A 47 7.83 9.58 20.58
N TYR A 48 7.66 9.23 19.31
CA TYR A 48 6.53 9.66 18.49
C TYR A 48 5.37 8.68 18.60
N ALA A 49 5.60 7.39 18.30
CA ALA A 49 4.58 6.36 18.34
C ALA A 49 5.13 5.02 18.89
N VAL A 50 4.24 4.23 19.49
CA VAL A 50 4.47 2.82 19.82
C VAL A 50 3.20 2.08 19.45
N ASN A 51 3.31 1.10 18.57
CA ASN A 51 2.19 0.32 18.08
C ASN A 51 2.42 -1.17 18.29
N THR A 52 1.33 -1.91 18.44
CA THR A 52 1.33 -3.37 18.44
C THR A 52 0.29 -3.82 17.41
N ILE A 53 0.72 -4.61 16.43
CA ILE A 53 -0.15 -5.19 15.41
C ILE A 53 0.02 -6.71 15.49
N GLY A 54 -1.02 -7.41 15.95
CA GLY A 54 -0.89 -8.81 16.33
C GLY A 54 0.15 -9.01 17.42
N ALA A 55 1.09 -9.93 17.21
CA ALA A 55 2.20 -10.18 18.13
C ALA A 55 3.40 -9.26 17.91
N ASN A 56 3.41 -8.44 16.86
CA ASN A 56 4.54 -7.62 16.47
C ASN A 56 4.54 -6.27 17.19
N HIS A 57 5.73 -5.74 17.43
CA HIS A 57 5.91 -4.48 18.15
C HIS A 57 6.69 -3.48 17.28
N TYR A 58 6.18 -2.26 17.25
CA TYR A 58 6.73 -1.18 16.45
C TYR A 58 6.90 0.08 17.30
N ALA A 59 7.93 0.84 17.00
CA ALA A 59 8.17 2.11 17.68
C ALA A 59 8.86 3.10 16.76
N THR A 60 8.40 4.34 16.79
CA THR A 60 9.01 5.46 16.07
C THR A 60 9.51 6.49 17.07
N TYR A 61 10.79 6.79 16.99
CA TYR A 61 11.47 7.80 17.78
C TYR A 61 12.07 8.88 16.90
N VAL A 62 12.08 10.11 17.39
CA VAL A 62 12.58 11.26 16.65
C VAL A 62 13.68 11.99 17.39
N SER A 63 14.58 12.58 16.64
CA SER A 63 15.60 13.50 17.14
C SER A 63 15.60 14.75 16.29
N GLU A 64 14.96 15.80 16.77
CA GLU A 64 14.99 17.12 16.11
C GLU A 64 16.42 17.67 16.01
N LYS A 65 17.22 17.44 17.04
CA LYS A 65 18.63 17.84 17.09
C LYS A 65 19.45 17.33 15.90
N TYR A 66 19.17 16.12 15.44
CA TYR A 66 19.88 15.48 14.33
C TYR A 66 19.05 15.46 13.04
N GLY A 67 17.80 15.93 13.07
CA GLY A 67 16.88 15.86 11.94
C GLY A 67 16.64 14.42 11.47
N LYS A 68 16.54 13.48 12.40
CA LYS A 68 16.43 12.04 12.13
C LYS A 68 15.23 11.41 12.84
N GLN A 69 14.67 10.40 12.21
CA GLN A 69 13.74 9.47 12.85
C GLN A 69 14.31 8.05 12.85
N VAL A 70 13.87 7.26 13.79
CA VAL A 70 14.26 5.85 13.98
C VAL A 70 12.98 5.04 14.09
N ASN A 71 12.72 4.21 13.10
CA ASN A 71 11.62 3.26 13.08
C ASN A 71 12.14 1.88 13.45
N VAL A 72 11.51 1.22 14.40
CA VAL A 72 11.93 -0.08 14.92
C VAL A 72 10.78 -1.05 14.81
N ALA A 73 10.97 -2.14 14.08
CA ALA A 73 10.04 -3.26 13.99
C ALA A 73 10.62 -4.49 14.69
N TYR A 74 9.79 -5.21 15.43
CA TYR A 74 10.09 -6.53 15.98
C TYR A 74 8.98 -7.50 15.60
N TYR A 75 9.35 -8.51 14.85
CA TYR A 75 8.47 -9.59 14.39
C TYR A 75 8.61 -10.79 15.32
N ALA A 76 7.57 -11.03 16.12
CA ALA A 76 7.62 -11.99 17.21
C ALA A 76 7.73 -13.44 16.72
N ASN A 77 7.01 -13.78 15.64
CA ASN A 77 6.98 -15.15 15.11
C ASN A 77 8.32 -15.58 14.53
N THR A 78 9.01 -14.69 13.83
CA THR A 78 10.29 -14.95 13.17
C THR A 78 11.48 -14.57 14.06
N ASN A 79 11.26 -13.93 15.20
CA ASN A 79 12.31 -13.39 16.06
C ASN A 79 13.30 -12.50 15.29
N THR A 80 12.77 -11.65 14.42
CA THR A 80 13.54 -10.70 13.63
C THR A 80 13.25 -9.27 14.09
N ALA A 81 14.21 -8.37 13.89
CA ALA A 81 14.03 -6.96 14.14
C ALA A 81 14.68 -6.14 13.02
N LYS A 82 14.05 -5.03 12.69
CA LYS A 82 14.56 -4.03 11.75
C LYS A 82 14.62 -2.68 12.43
N VAL A 83 15.67 -1.95 12.16
CA VAL A 83 15.87 -0.57 12.62
C VAL A 83 16.16 0.29 11.41
N ILE A 84 15.27 1.18 11.09
CA ILE A 84 15.41 2.12 9.98
C ILE A 84 15.74 3.48 10.57
N VAL A 85 16.83 4.08 10.09
CA VAL A 85 17.24 5.44 10.45
C VAL A 85 17.14 6.29 9.19
N SER A 86 16.25 7.25 9.19
CA SER A 86 15.99 8.13 8.06
C SER A 86 16.01 9.61 8.43
N LYS A 87 15.92 10.48 7.45
CA LYS A 87 15.67 11.90 7.67
C LYS A 87 14.31 12.09 8.33
N LEU A 88 14.22 12.98 9.30
CA LEU A 88 12.94 13.35 9.91
C LEU A 88 12.01 13.96 8.85
N GLY A 89 10.91 13.28 8.60
CA GLY A 89 9.84 13.72 7.71
C GLY A 89 8.63 14.29 8.46
N TYR A 90 7.54 14.48 7.74
CA TYR A 90 6.25 14.79 8.34
C TYR A 90 5.73 13.54 9.06
N LEU A 91 5.24 13.74 10.28
CA LEU A 91 4.63 12.68 11.10
C LEU A 91 3.20 13.13 11.45
N PRO A 92 2.18 12.41 10.95
CA PRO A 92 0.78 12.77 11.17
C PRO A 92 0.36 12.53 12.62
N SER A 93 -0.59 13.33 13.12
CA SER A 93 -1.20 13.06 14.43
C SER A 93 -2.01 11.76 14.38
N SER A 94 -1.91 10.95 15.43
CA SER A 94 -2.71 9.72 15.59
C SER A 94 -3.99 9.94 16.39
N GLU A 95 -4.33 11.17 16.75
CA GLU A 95 -5.51 11.47 17.54
C GLU A 95 -6.79 11.31 16.72
N GLY A 96 -7.78 10.65 17.31
CA GLY A 96 -9.12 10.53 16.73
C GLY A 96 -9.83 11.89 16.68
N THR A 97 -10.75 12.04 15.74
CA THR A 97 -11.52 13.26 15.53
C THR A 97 -12.95 13.09 16.07
N GLN A 98 -13.44 14.07 16.83
CA GLN A 98 -14.85 14.09 17.22
C GLN A 98 -15.70 14.53 16.01
N ILE A 99 -16.57 13.63 15.54
CA ILE A 99 -17.47 13.87 14.40
C ILE A 99 -18.90 13.93 14.91
N ASN A 100 -19.53 15.11 14.78
CA ASN A 100 -20.86 15.35 15.32
C ASN A 100 -21.99 14.79 14.45
N SER A 101 -21.78 14.64 13.16
CA SER A 101 -22.77 14.15 12.19
C SER A 101 -22.11 13.18 11.22
N PRO A 102 -21.84 11.93 11.67
CA PRO A 102 -21.09 10.99 10.85
C PRO A 102 -21.87 10.61 9.59
N LYS A 103 -21.17 10.58 8.47
CA LYS A 103 -21.66 10.01 7.22
C LYS A 103 -21.52 8.49 7.24
N THR A 104 -22.26 7.82 6.38
CA THR A 104 -22.07 6.40 6.11
C THR A 104 -20.72 6.20 5.42
N GLU A 105 -19.87 5.40 6.02
CA GLU A 105 -18.58 5.05 5.40
C GLU A 105 -18.81 4.10 4.23
N THR A 106 -18.11 4.38 3.14
CA THR A 106 -18.18 3.57 1.92
C THR A 106 -16.79 3.32 1.35
N LEU A 107 -16.65 2.22 0.61
CA LEU A 107 -15.46 1.88 -0.15
C LEU A 107 -15.86 1.62 -1.60
N ALA A 108 -15.39 2.43 -2.53
CA ALA A 108 -15.63 2.26 -3.95
C ALA A 108 -14.42 1.67 -4.66
N GLN A 109 -14.66 0.71 -5.56
CA GLN A 109 -13.75 0.32 -6.62
C GLN A 109 -14.23 1.00 -7.90
N LEU A 110 -13.42 1.90 -8.47
CA LEU A 110 -13.84 2.64 -9.66
C LEU A 110 -13.72 1.80 -10.92
N ALA A 111 -14.68 1.94 -11.82
CA ALA A 111 -14.64 1.38 -13.16
C ALA A 111 -13.64 2.16 -14.01
N ILE A 112 -12.48 1.61 -14.19
CA ILE A 112 -11.43 2.07 -15.09
C ILE A 112 -11.10 0.96 -16.08
N ASN A 113 -10.17 1.12 -17.01
CA ASN A 113 -9.81 0.08 -18.00
C ASN A 113 -10.84 -0.16 -19.12
N LYS A 114 -11.72 0.77 -19.37
CA LYS A 114 -12.63 0.65 -20.52
C LYS A 114 -11.93 0.95 -21.85
N ILE A 115 -10.69 1.41 -21.78
CA ILE A 115 -9.92 1.81 -22.97
C ILE A 115 -9.01 0.66 -23.37
N LYS A 116 -9.17 0.28 -24.63
CA LYS A 116 -8.33 -0.72 -25.26
C LYS A 116 -7.24 0.02 -26.06
N ASN A 117 -5.98 -0.27 -25.75
CA ASN A 117 -4.90 0.24 -26.57
C ASN A 117 -4.96 -0.42 -27.96
N GLU A 118 -5.15 0.39 -29.01
CA GLU A 118 -5.27 -0.10 -30.39
C GLU A 118 -3.97 -0.72 -30.92
N ALA A 119 -2.82 -0.30 -30.39
CA ALA A 119 -1.52 -0.75 -30.87
C ALA A 119 -1.21 -2.20 -30.49
N ASP A 120 -1.62 -2.64 -29.30
CA ASP A 120 -1.33 -3.99 -28.79
C ASP A 120 -2.58 -4.80 -28.44
N ASN A 121 -3.76 -4.19 -28.60
CA ASN A 121 -5.06 -4.80 -28.36
C ASN A 121 -5.28 -5.22 -26.88
N LYS A 122 -4.57 -4.59 -25.92
CA LYS A 122 -4.69 -4.84 -24.48
C LYS A 122 -5.48 -3.73 -23.80
N TYR A 123 -6.10 -4.08 -22.66
CA TYR A 123 -6.70 -3.13 -21.75
C TYR A 123 -5.67 -2.77 -20.68
N TYR A 124 -5.50 -1.48 -20.46
CA TYR A 124 -4.66 -0.92 -19.41
C TYR A 124 -5.55 -0.08 -18.50
N GLY A 125 -5.30 -0.03 -17.21
CA GLY A 125 -6.14 0.77 -16.37
C GLY A 125 -5.74 0.85 -14.92
N GLY A 126 -5.13 -0.18 -14.40
CA GLY A 126 -4.64 -0.20 -13.03
C GLY A 126 -5.72 -0.26 -11.96
N MET A 127 -5.50 0.43 -10.86
CA MET A 127 -6.28 0.31 -9.65
C MET A 127 -6.65 1.69 -9.08
N ILE A 128 -7.92 1.92 -8.76
CA ILE A 128 -8.37 3.07 -7.96
C ILE A 128 -9.42 2.63 -6.96
N TYR A 129 -9.15 2.82 -5.67
CA TYR A 129 -10.15 2.71 -4.62
C TYR A 129 -10.36 4.05 -3.94
N VAL A 130 -11.61 4.34 -3.57
CA VAL A 130 -11.99 5.56 -2.87
C VAL A 130 -12.81 5.19 -1.65
N ALA A 131 -12.27 5.45 -0.46
CA ALA A 131 -13.02 5.34 0.78
C ALA A 131 -13.56 6.70 1.17
N GLN A 132 -14.89 6.84 1.37
CA GLN A 132 -15.48 8.00 2.01
C GLN A 132 -15.60 7.73 3.51
N LEU A 133 -15.08 8.64 4.32
CA LEU A 133 -15.02 8.53 5.76
C LEU A 133 -16.18 9.24 6.48
N GLN A 134 -16.27 9.06 7.79
CA GLN A 134 -17.39 9.61 8.59
C GLN A 134 -17.53 11.13 8.56
N ASP A 135 -16.43 11.86 8.39
CA ASP A 135 -16.46 13.33 8.27
C ASP A 135 -16.80 13.80 6.85
N GLY A 136 -16.87 12.88 5.89
CA GLY A 136 -17.10 13.13 4.48
C GLY A 136 -15.83 13.35 3.66
N SER A 137 -14.64 13.28 4.29
CA SER A 137 -13.36 13.27 3.57
C SER A 137 -13.14 11.93 2.86
N PHE A 138 -12.12 11.89 2.01
CA PHE A 138 -11.81 10.74 1.19
C PHE A 138 -10.38 10.25 1.42
N VAL A 139 -10.23 8.92 1.47
CA VAL A 139 -8.94 8.25 1.26
C VAL A 139 -8.96 7.63 -0.13
N ILE A 140 -8.03 8.05 -0.98
CA ILE A 140 -7.82 7.44 -2.30
C ILE A 140 -6.64 6.50 -2.20
N ILE A 141 -6.75 5.33 -2.80
CA ILE A 141 -5.70 4.32 -2.88
C ILE A 141 -5.37 4.13 -4.35
N ASP A 142 -4.12 4.43 -4.70
CA ASP A 142 -3.59 4.45 -6.06
C ASP A 142 -4.41 5.36 -7.01
N SER A 143 -4.13 5.34 -8.31
CA SER A 143 -4.76 6.27 -9.24
C SER A 143 -5.07 5.71 -10.62
N GLY A 144 -4.61 4.51 -10.92
CA GLY A 144 -4.71 3.98 -12.26
C GLY A 144 -3.79 4.70 -13.27
N GLU A 145 -3.92 4.29 -14.53
CA GLU A 145 -3.19 4.89 -15.63
C GLU A 145 -3.77 6.24 -16.07
N ARG A 146 -2.92 7.02 -16.74
CA ARG A 146 -3.15 8.38 -17.22
C ARG A 146 -4.02 8.39 -18.48
N PHE A 147 -5.34 8.18 -18.29
CA PHE A 147 -6.36 8.36 -19.31
C PHE A 147 -7.38 9.39 -18.87
N GLU A 148 -7.92 10.15 -19.84
CA GLU A 148 -8.94 11.17 -19.58
C GLU A 148 -10.17 10.58 -18.90
N GLU A 149 -10.61 9.43 -19.33
CA GLU A 149 -11.77 8.73 -18.79
C GLU A 149 -11.56 8.30 -17.34
N ASN A 150 -10.36 7.84 -16.98
CA ASN A 150 -10.00 7.47 -15.61
C ASN A 150 -9.97 8.72 -14.72
N ARG A 151 -9.44 9.84 -15.24
CA ARG A 151 -9.41 11.11 -14.54
C ARG A 151 -10.83 11.61 -14.25
N GLU A 152 -11.70 11.62 -15.25
CA GLU A 152 -13.07 12.07 -15.07
C GLU A 152 -13.87 11.10 -14.19
N ALA A 153 -13.62 9.79 -14.27
CA ALA A 153 -14.24 8.82 -13.36
C ALA A 153 -13.87 9.12 -11.91
N LEU A 154 -12.60 9.39 -11.59
CA LEU A 154 -12.16 9.72 -10.25
C LEU A 154 -12.70 11.08 -9.77
N LEU A 155 -12.44 12.16 -10.53
CA LEU A 155 -12.79 13.51 -10.08
C LEU A 155 -14.29 13.71 -9.98
N SER A 156 -15.08 13.18 -10.95
CA SER A 156 -16.55 13.26 -10.90
C SER A 156 -17.14 12.43 -9.77
N TYR A 157 -16.55 11.26 -9.46
CA TYR A 157 -16.97 10.46 -8.32
C TYR A 157 -16.79 11.22 -7.00
N LEU A 158 -15.61 11.85 -6.81
CA LEU A 158 -15.32 12.66 -5.62
C LEU A 158 -16.29 13.84 -5.49
N GLU A 159 -16.51 14.59 -6.57
CA GLU A 159 -17.41 15.74 -6.59
C GLU A 159 -18.87 15.34 -6.28
N ALA A 160 -19.36 14.25 -6.89
CA ALA A 160 -20.71 13.74 -6.66
C ALA A 160 -20.93 13.36 -5.19
N ASN A 161 -19.92 12.74 -4.56
CA ASN A 161 -20.01 12.30 -3.16
C ASN A 161 -19.59 13.37 -2.14
N ASN A 162 -19.06 14.52 -2.59
CA ASN A 162 -18.76 15.65 -1.71
C ASN A 162 -20.01 16.42 -1.26
N SER A 163 -21.16 16.21 -1.93
CA SER A 163 -22.40 16.89 -1.59
C SER A 163 -22.83 16.63 -0.13
N GLY A 164 -23.10 17.71 0.59
CA GLY A 164 -23.52 17.64 2.00
C GLY A 164 -22.42 17.21 2.98
N THR A 165 -21.14 17.25 2.59
CA THR A 165 -20.01 17.02 3.52
C THR A 165 -19.73 18.26 4.37
N GLY A 166 -20.04 19.43 3.87
CA GLY A 166 -19.64 20.72 4.43
C GLY A 166 -18.32 21.24 3.87
N PHE A 167 -17.58 20.45 3.10
CA PHE A 167 -16.37 20.87 2.43
C PHE A 167 -16.66 21.55 1.10
N ALA A 168 -15.94 22.62 0.79
CA ALA A 168 -16.09 23.33 -0.50
C ALA A 168 -15.61 22.49 -1.67
N LYS A 169 -14.61 21.64 -1.43
CA LYS A 169 -14.04 20.66 -2.35
C LYS A 169 -13.81 19.33 -1.64
N PRO A 170 -13.75 18.20 -2.35
CA PRO A 170 -13.37 16.93 -1.77
C PRO A 170 -12.02 17.05 -1.02
N GLN A 171 -12.02 16.70 0.27
CA GLN A 171 -10.82 16.64 1.09
C GLN A 171 -10.17 15.27 0.94
N VAL A 172 -8.94 15.20 0.48
CA VAL A 172 -8.30 13.97 0.03
C VAL A 172 -7.02 13.67 0.82
N THR A 173 -6.94 12.46 1.34
CA THR A 173 -5.68 11.78 1.66
C THR A 173 -5.42 10.75 0.58
N TRP A 174 -4.25 10.79 -0.06
CA TRP A 174 -3.92 9.90 -1.17
C TRP A 174 -2.78 8.96 -0.79
N ILE A 175 -3.03 7.66 -0.81
CA ILE A 175 -2.08 6.62 -0.42
C ILE A 175 -1.70 5.82 -1.66
N PHE A 176 -0.40 5.61 -1.88
CA PHE A 176 0.10 4.85 -3.02
C PHE A 176 0.82 3.60 -2.56
N THR A 177 0.54 2.48 -3.19
CA THR A 177 1.10 1.18 -2.85
C THR A 177 2.49 0.99 -3.41
N HIS A 178 2.72 1.32 -4.69
CA HIS A 178 4.01 1.20 -5.38
C HIS A 178 4.06 2.08 -6.62
N GLY A 179 5.22 2.15 -7.28
CA GLY A 179 5.53 3.14 -8.31
C GLY A 179 5.25 2.75 -9.76
N HIS A 180 4.41 1.75 -10.06
CA HIS A 180 4.00 1.45 -11.44
C HIS A 180 3.05 2.50 -12.02
N ALA A 181 3.07 2.67 -13.34
CA ALA A 181 2.28 3.67 -14.04
C ALA A 181 0.77 3.49 -13.88
N ASP A 182 0.30 2.27 -13.78
CA ASP A 182 -1.10 1.92 -13.54
C ASP A 182 -1.54 2.05 -12.07
N HIS A 183 -0.66 2.54 -11.21
CA HIS A 183 -0.93 2.92 -9.82
C HIS A 183 -0.72 4.41 -9.55
N VAL A 184 0.29 5.05 -10.16
CA VAL A 184 0.60 6.46 -9.92
C VAL A 184 0.41 7.38 -11.12
N GLY A 185 0.15 6.82 -12.31
CA GLY A 185 0.18 7.58 -13.56
C GLY A 185 -0.83 8.71 -13.63
N LEU A 186 -2.08 8.46 -13.22
CA LEU A 186 -3.12 9.47 -13.21
C LEU A 186 -2.88 10.53 -12.13
N ALA A 187 -2.42 10.11 -10.94
CA ALA A 187 -2.08 11.05 -9.87
C ALA A 187 -1.00 12.03 -10.33
N ARG A 188 0.04 11.55 -11.02
CA ARG A 188 1.08 12.41 -11.61
C ARG A 188 0.46 13.50 -12.48
N GLU A 189 -0.50 13.17 -13.33
CA GLU A 189 -1.18 14.13 -14.20
C GLU A 189 -2.01 15.14 -13.39
N ILE A 190 -2.82 14.67 -12.44
CA ILE A 190 -3.66 15.52 -11.59
C ILE A 190 -2.78 16.48 -10.78
N LEU A 191 -1.70 15.99 -10.18
CA LEU A 191 -0.77 16.77 -9.37
C LEU A 191 -0.02 17.83 -10.20
N ALA A 192 0.36 17.51 -11.43
CA ALA A 192 1.09 18.42 -12.32
C ALA A 192 0.18 19.50 -12.94
N THR A 193 -1.13 19.27 -13.03
CA THR A 193 -2.07 20.15 -13.75
C THR A 193 -2.93 20.96 -12.79
N GLU A 194 -2.75 22.30 -12.79
CA GLU A 194 -3.47 23.19 -11.87
C GLU A 194 -4.99 23.08 -11.99
N GLU A 195 -5.53 22.96 -13.20
CA GLU A 195 -6.95 22.80 -13.45
C GLU A 195 -7.54 21.60 -12.71
N TYR A 196 -6.85 20.46 -12.73
CA TYR A 196 -7.31 19.22 -12.08
C TYR A 196 -7.14 19.30 -10.57
N ARG A 197 -5.99 19.80 -10.09
CA ARG A 197 -5.74 20.03 -8.66
C ARG A 197 -6.80 20.95 -8.04
N ASN A 198 -7.29 21.92 -8.77
CA ASN A 198 -8.28 22.87 -8.26
C ASN A 198 -9.66 22.24 -8.02
N ARG A 199 -9.89 20.99 -8.44
CA ARG A 199 -11.13 20.24 -8.20
C ARG A 199 -11.16 19.54 -6.83
N ILE A 200 -10.00 19.35 -6.20
CA ILE A 200 -9.85 18.65 -4.91
C ILE A 200 -8.93 19.45 -3.97
N ASP A 201 -9.02 19.19 -2.67
CA ASP A 201 -8.08 19.69 -1.67
C ASP A 201 -7.26 18.50 -1.13
N ILE A 202 -5.97 18.47 -1.44
CA ILE A 202 -5.08 17.38 -1.06
C ILE A 202 -4.46 17.70 0.31
N ASN A 203 -4.89 16.98 1.33
CA ASN A 203 -4.41 17.15 2.70
C ASN A 203 -3.10 16.42 2.96
N LEU A 204 -2.96 15.22 2.38
CA LEU A 204 -1.82 14.35 2.59
C LEU A 204 -1.60 13.44 1.39
N ILE A 205 -0.36 13.27 0.99
CA ILE A 205 0.10 12.22 0.08
C ILE A 205 0.97 11.27 0.89
N ALA A 206 0.65 9.98 0.89
CA ALA A 206 1.39 8.98 1.64
C ALA A 206 1.94 7.90 0.69
N TYR A 207 3.24 7.71 0.70
CA TYR A 207 3.93 6.65 -0.06
C TYR A 207 5.30 6.34 0.53
N ASN A 208 5.82 5.14 0.24
CA ASN A 208 7.18 4.73 0.55
C ASN A 208 7.72 3.88 -0.60
N PHE A 209 8.21 4.56 -1.66
CA PHE A 209 8.74 3.88 -2.83
C PHE A 209 10.21 3.54 -2.69
N LEU A 210 10.64 2.57 -3.47
CA LEU A 210 12.04 2.23 -3.65
C LEU A 210 12.84 3.47 -4.11
N ASN A 211 13.99 3.68 -3.49
CA ASN A 211 14.99 4.59 -4.04
C ASN A 211 15.86 3.83 -5.04
N GLU A 212 15.77 4.23 -6.28
CA GLU A 212 16.40 3.58 -7.40
C GLU A 212 17.93 3.52 -7.33
N ASP A 213 18.58 4.61 -6.93
CA ASP A 213 20.04 4.68 -6.86
C ASP A 213 20.62 3.66 -5.85
N THR A 214 19.80 3.30 -4.86
CA THR A 214 20.18 2.37 -3.79
C THR A 214 19.90 0.92 -4.14
N TYR A 215 18.83 0.67 -4.89
CA TYR A 215 18.36 -0.68 -5.22
C TYR A 215 18.77 -1.14 -6.63
N GLY A 216 19.48 -0.32 -7.41
CA GLY A 216 19.85 -0.60 -8.80
C GLY A 216 20.48 -1.97 -9.04
N ASP A 217 21.26 -2.49 -8.08
CA ASP A 217 21.87 -3.84 -8.17
C ASP A 217 20.88 -4.98 -7.90
N PHE A 218 19.71 -4.68 -7.34
CA PHE A 218 18.66 -5.64 -6.97
C PHE A 218 17.43 -5.54 -7.85
N TYR A 219 17.45 -4.66 -8.84
CA TYR A 219 16.30 -4.28 -9.64
C TYR A 219 16.49 -4.68 -11.10
N TRP A 220 15.55 -5.45 -11.64
CA TRP A 220 15.64 -6.05 -12.96
C TRP A 220 14.72 -5.42 -14.01
N ASP A 221 13.82 -4.53 -13.58
CA ASP A 221 12.93 -3.86 -14.50
C ASP A 221 13.71 -2.77 -15.25
N ILE A 222 14.19 -3.14 -16.41
CA ILE A 222 14.99 -2.25 -17.25
C ILE A 222 14.12 -1.09 -17.67
N ASP A 223 14.56 0.08 -17.28
CA ASP A 223 13.99 1.35 -17.65
C ASP A 223 13.74 1.45 -19.16
N THR A 224 12.50 1.31 -19.56
CA THR A 224 12.07 1.71 -20.89
C THR A 224 11.52 3.12 -20.77
N ASP A 225 12.14 4.04 -21.48
CA ASP A 225 11.85 5.47 -21.46
C ASP A 225 10.33 5.75 -21.53
N ASP A 226 9.76 6.38 -20.49
CA ASP A 226 8.33 6.78 -20.41
C ASP A 226 8.03 7.91 -21.42
N THR A 227 8.34 7.68 -22.69
CA THR A 227 8.16 8.68 -23.75
C THR A 227 6.79 8.60 -24.42
N THR A 228 6.01 7.54 -24.17
CA THR A 228 4.71 7.32 -24.82
C THR A 228 3.57 7.43 -23.82
N ALA A 229 2.67 8.38 -24.03
CA ALA A 229 1.42 8.49 -23.26
C ALA A 229 0.62 7.17 -23.35
N GLY A 230 0.26 6.58 -22.20
CA GLY A 230 -0.58 5.38 -22.13
C GLY A 230 0.14 4.05 -22.32
N VAL A 231 1.46 4.01 -22.27
CA VAL A 231 2.24 2.77 -22.22
C VAL A 231 2.94 2.68 -20.87
N HIS A 232 3.07 1.48 -20.32
CA HIS A 232 3.86 1.22 -19.12
C HIS A 232 5.27 1.78 -19.32
N GLY A 233 5.54 2.93 -18.71
CA GLY A 233 6.90 3.47 -18.62
C GLY A 233 7.69 2.64 -17.62
N GLY A 234 9.01 2.63 -17.74
CA GLY A 234 9.88 2.02 -16.75
C GLY A 234 9.59 2.62 -15.36
N ALA A 235 9.60 1.79 -14.34
CA ALA A 235 9.24 2.21 -12.98
C ALA A 235 10.09 3.37 -12.47
N LYS A 236 11.36 3.43 -12.88
CA LYS A 236 12.30 4.50 -12.58
C LYS A 236 11.79 5.88 -12.97
N SER A 237 11.54 6.06 -14.26
CA SER A 237 11.06 7.34 -14.76
C SER A 237 9.65 7.66 -14.24
N THR A 238 8.83 6.64 -14.01
CA THR A 238 7.49 6.79 -13.43
C THR A 238 7.56 7.32 -12.01
N ILE A 239 8.40 6.74 -11.15
CA ILE A 239 8.60 7.20 -9.76
C ILE A 239 9.17 8.63 -9.76
N ALA A 240 10.24 8.89 -10.51
CA ALA A 240 10.86 10.21 -10.57
C ALA A 240 9.88 11.30 -11.04
N ASN A 241 9.09 11.02 -12.07
CA ASN A 241 8.08 11.94 -12.58
C ASN A 241 6.91 12.15 -11.60
N PHE A 242 6.50 11.12 -10.87
CA PHE A 242 5.49 11.22 -9.83
C PHE A 242 6.01 12.08 -8.67
N GLU A 243 7.22 11.83 -8.17
CA GLU A 243 7.83 12.59 -7.07
C GLU A 243 8.03 14.07 -7.45
N ALA A 244 8.45 14.35 -8.68
CA ALA A 244 8.53 15.71 -9.19
C ALA A 244 7.16 16.42 -9.22
N ALA A 245 6.08 15.72 -9.56
CA ALA A 245 4.72 16.27 -9.53
C ALA A 245 4.24 16.52 -8.09
N VAL A 246 4.56 15.62 -7.15
CA VAL A 246 4.28 15.77 -5.71
C VAL A 246 5.01 16.99 -5.16
N GLU A 247 6.29 17.15 -5.44
CA GLU A 247 7.08 18.32 -5.02
C GLU A 247 6.50 19.63 -5.59
N ALA A 248 6.19 19.64 -6.89
CA ALA A 248 5.66 20.82 -7.56
C ALA A 248 4.27 21.23 -7.05
N CYS A 249 3.43 20.30 -6.61
CA CYS A 249 2.12 20.63 -6.06
C CYS A 249 2.20 21.16 -4.61
N GLY A 250 3.30 20.93 -3.90
CA GLY A 250 3.53 21.38 -2.53
C GLY A 250 2.67 20.69 -1.48
N ALA A 251 2.13 19.51 -1.76
CA ALA A 251 1.37 18.74 -0.81
C ALA A 251 2.24 18.24 0.36
N THR A 252 1.63 18.06 1.52
CA THR A 252 2.30 17.38 2.64
C THR A 252 2.53 15.93 2.30
N VAL A 253 3.77 15.43 2.46
CA VAL A 253 4.14 14.05 2.18
C VAL A 253 4.42 13.30 3.47
N TYR A 254 3.80 12.14 3.61
CA TYR A 254 4.08 11.18 4.67
C TYR A 254 4.75 9.93 4.10
N LYS A 255 6.00 9.70 4.51
CA LYS A 255 6.70 8.45 4.26
C LYS A 255 6.44 7.52 5.43
N TYR A 256 5.55 6.56 5.24
CA TYR A 256 5.22 5.56 6.25
C TYR A 256 6.22 4.39 6.27
N HIS A 257 6.27 3.69 7.38
CA HIS A 257 7.02 2.45 7.56
C HIS A 257 6.10 1.35 8.11
N SER A 258 6.51 0.10 8.03
CA SER A 258 5.75 -1.00 8.63
C SER A 258 5.54 -0.79 10.11
N GLY A 259 4.31 -1.03 10.56
CA GLY A 259 3.87 -0.79 11.93
C GLY A 259 3.42 0.64 12.21
N ASP A 260 3.58 1.57 11.29
CA ASP A 260 2.97 2.89 11.41
C ASP A 260 1.44 2.78 11.34
N VAL A 261 0.79 3.67 12.06
CA VAL A 261 -0.68 3.77 12.08
C VAL A 261 -1.09 5.20 11.75
N LEU A 262 -1.83 5.35 10.66
CA LEU A 262 -2.42 6.62 10.26
C LEU A 262 -3.92 6.59 10.61
N THR A 263 -4.40 7.59 11.34
CA THR A 263 -5.82 7.72 11.70
C THR A 263 -6.41 8.95 11.00
N ILE A 264 -7.46 8.75 10.21
CA ILE A 264 -8.17 9.82 9.50
C ILE A 264 -9.66 9.65 9.78
N ALA A 265 -10.31 10.66 10.34
CA ALA A 265 -11.74 10.64 10.64
C ALA A 265 -12.21 9.32 11.30
N ASN A 266 -11.44 8.82 12.25
CA ASN A 266 -11.62 7.55 12.98
C ASN A 266 -11.43 6.26 12.14
N CYS A 267 -11.08 6.36 10.88
CA CYS A 267 -10.58 5.23 10.12
C CYS A 267 -9.09 5.01 10.47
N LYS A 268 -8.77 3.80 10.91
CA LYS A 268 -7.39 3.39 11.24
C LYS A 268 -6.77 2.67 10.06
N ILE A 269 -5.58 3.08 9.63
CA ILE A 269 -4.80 2.49 8.55
C ILE A 269 -3.50 1.98 9.15
N GLU A 270 -3.31 0.66 9.15
CA GLU A 270 -2.15 -0.04 9.69
C GLU A 270 -1.28 -0.52 8.54
N PHE A 271 -0.08 0.03 8.39
CA PHE A 271 0.87 -0.40 7.36
C PHE A 271 1.55 -1.69 7.81
N LEU A 272 1.29 -2.79 7.10
CA LEU A 272 1.73 -4.13 7.49
C LEU A 272 3.06 -4.52 6.85
N VAL A 273 3.24 -4.20 5.57
CA VAL A 273 4.45 -4.52 4.80
C VAL A 273 4.84 -3.33 3.97
N THR A 274 6.12 -3.03 3.94
CA THR A 274 6.75 -2.13 2.99
C THR A 274 7.93 -2.83 2.30
N HIS A 275 8.49 -2.21 1.26
CA HIS A 275 9.70 -2.75 0.62
C HIS A 275 10.85 -3.02 1.62
N GLU A 276 10.90 -2.25 2.70
CA GLU A 276 11.92 -2.36 3.74
C GLU A 276 11.86 -3.71 4.48
N ASP A 277 10.69 -4.35 4.56
CA ASP A 277 10.53 -5.67 5.19
C ASP A 277 11.03 -6.79 4.30
N ILE A 278 10.86 -6.63 3.01
CA ILE A 278 11.25 -7.62 2.01
C ILE A 278 12.77 -7.53 1.73
N TYR A 279 13.32 -6.31 1.74
CA TYR A 279 14.76 -6.12 1.54
C TYR A 279 15.60 -6.84 2.62
N PRO A 280 16.69 -7.52 2.32
CA PRO A 280 17.45 -7.50 1.06
C PRO A 280 17.07 -8.59 0.04
N TYR A 281 15.85 -9.12 0.07
CA TYR A 281 15.41 -10.00 -1.00
C TYR A 281 15.42 -9.23 -2.32
N PRO A 282 15.99 -9.80 -3.41
CA PRO A 282 16.04 -9.11 -4.68
C PRO A 282 14.62 -8.90 -5.22
N PHE A 283 14.29 -7.68 -5.57
CA PHE A 283 13.06 -7.37 -6.28
C PHE A 283 13.24 -7.66 -7.76
N PHE A 284 12.35 -8.47 -8.33
CA PHE A 284 12.36 -8.77 -9.76
C PHE A 284 11.62 -7.71 -10.57
N ASP A 285 10.69 -7.00 -9.94
CA ASP A 285 10.03 -5.83 -10.44
C ASP A 285 9.53 -4.95 -9.27
N VAL A 286 8.94 -3.79 -9.58
CA VAL A 286 8.42 -2.84 -8.58
C VAL A 286 7.28 -3.43 -7.76
N ASN A 287 6.56 -4.45 -8.26
CA ASN A 287 5.48 -5.11 -7.53
C ASN A 287 5.98 -5.70 -6.20
N GLY A 288 7.19 -6.28 -6.19
CA GLY A 288 7.81 -6.80 -4.97
C GLY A 288 8.04 -5.76 -3.88
N SER A 289 8.11 -4.49 -4.25
CA SER A 289 8.24 -3.36 -3.32
C SER A 289 6.91 -2.83 -2.80
N GLY A 290 5.79 -3.41 -3.25
CA GLY A 290 4.45 -2.93 -2.94
C GLY A 290 4.13 -2.94 -1.45
N THR A 291 3.45 -1.90 -1.02
CA THR A 291 2.98 -1.77 0.37
C THR A 291 1.68 -2.50 0.56
N VAL A 292 1.58 -3.22 1.68
CA VAL A 292 0.34 -3.83 2.17
C VAL A 292 -0.12 -3.11 3.42
N PHE A 293 -1.41 -2.78 3.49
CA PHE A 293 -1.99 -2.17 4.68
C PHE A 293 -3.45 -2.59 4.91
N LYS A 294 -3.87 -2.52 6.16
CA LYS A 294 -5.23 -2.79 6.61
C LYS A 294 -5.91 -1.49 7.00
N MET A 295 -7.05 -1.21 6.40
CA MET A 295 -7.93 -0.13 6.82
C MET A 295 -9.02 -0.70 7.73
N THR A 296 -9.20 -0.11 8.90
CA THR A 296 -10.33 -0.42 9.80
C THR A 296 -11.19 0.83 9.92
N PHE A 297 -12.38 0.78 9.35
CA PHE A 297 -13.35 1.86 9.39
C PHE A 297 -13.92 2.04 10.80
N ALA A 298 -14.47 3.20 11.10
CA ALA A 298 -15.05 3.46 12.42
C ALA A 298 -16.23 2.52 12.76
N THR A 299 -16.86 1.92 11.76
CA THR A 299 -17.84 0.83 11.91
C THR A 299 -17.26 -0.48 12.42
N GLY A 300 -15.94 -0.61 12.48
CA GLY A 300 -15.22 -1.84 12.79
C GLY A 300 -15.03 -2.77 11.58
N LYS A 301 -15.61 -2.46 10.42
CA LYS A 301 -15.37 -3.21 9.18
C LYS A 301 -14.00 -2.90 8.61
N SER A 302 -13.39 -3.88 7.96
CA SER A 302 -12.00 -3.79 7.53
C SER A 302 -11.79 -4.15 6.06
N PHE A 303 -10.75 -3.52 5.48
CA PHE A 303 -10.32 -3.72 4.11
C PHE A 303 -8.81 -3.95 4.06
N LEU A 304 -8.40 -5.06 3.47
CA LEU A 304 -6.99 -5.38 3.22
C LEU A 304 -6.61 -4.95 1.80
N VAL A 305 -5.68 -4.03 1.72
CA VAL A 305 -5.06 -3.57 0.47
C VAL A 305 -3.76 -4.31 0.28
N LEU A 306 -3.65 -5.01 -0.82
CA LEU A 306 -2.46 -5.80 -1.17
C LEU A 306 -1.60 -5.11 -2.24
N GLY A 307 -2.14 -4.09 -2.94
CA GLY A 307 -1.50 -3.55 -4.14
C GLY A 307 -1.24 -4.65 -5.16
N ASP A 308 -0.03 -4.70 -5.67
CA ASP A 308 0.41 -5.78 -6.56
C ASP A 308 1.29 -6.81 -5.84
N ALA A 309 0.99 -7.06 -4.56
CA ALA A 309 1.72 -7.98 -3.70
C ALA A 309 2.07 -9.28 -4.41
N THR A 310 3.34 -9.66 -4.28
CA THR A 310 3.92 -10.87 -4.86
C THR A 310 3.81 -12.06 -3.91
N GLU A 311 4.31 -13.19 -4.34
CA GLU A 311 4.39 -14.40 -3.52
C GLU A 311 5.26 -14.19 -2.27
N VAL A 312 6.34 -13.41 -2.42
CA VAL A 312 7.26 -13.10 -1.29
C VAL A 312 6.57 -12.23 -0.25
N THR A 313 5.78 -11.25 -0.69
CA THR A 313 4.98 -10.41 0.21
C THR A 313 3.91 -11.23 0.93
N ALA A 314 3.27 -12.17 0.23
CA ALA A 314 2.28 -13.07 0.83
C ALA A 314 2.89 -14.00 1.86
N ASP A 315 4.09 -14.56 1.60
CA ASP A 315 4.85 -15.37 2.54
C ASP A 315 5.19 -14.58 3.81
N PHE A 316 5.71 -13.36 3.63
CA PHE A 316 6.00 -12.48 4.74
C PHE A 316 4.77 -12.21 5.64
N LEU A 317 3.59 -11.97 5.03
CA LEU A 317 2.34 -11.79 5.77
C LEU A 317 1.95 -13.03 6.58
N LEU A 318 2.04 -14.21 5.97
CA LEU A 318 1.69 -15.48 6.61
C LEU A 318 2.65 -15.83 7.76
N ASP A 319 3.93 -15.51 7.62
CA ASP A 319 4.94 -15.80 8.63
C ASP A 319 4.88 -14.86 9.83
N ASN A 320 4.52 -13.59 9.60
CA ASN A 320 4.67 -12.55 10.61
C ASN A 320 3.37 -12.07 11.24
N TYR A 321 2.19 -12.34 10.64
CA TYR A 321 0.93 -11.83 11.16
C TYR A 321 -0.01 -12.97 11.58
N ASP A 322 -0.73 -12.74 12.66
CA ASP A 322 -1.71 -13.65 13.22
C ASP A 322 -3.08 -13.56 12.53
N ASP A 323 -3.96 -14.49 12.90
CA ASP A 323 -5.31 -14.59 12.35
C ASP A 323 -6.13 -13.31 12.58
N ASP A 324 -5.99 -12.66 13.75
CA ASP A 324 -6.73 -11.44 14.08
C ASP A 324 -6.33 -10.27 13.18
N THR A 325 -5.04 -10.20 12.82
CA THR A 325 -4.54 -9.19 11.89
C THR A 325 -5.03 -9.45 10.47
N LEU A 326 -5.01 -10.73 10.01
CA LEU A 326 -5.40 -11.12 8.67
C LEU A 326 -6.91 -11.29 8.49
N ALA A 327 -7.70 -11.31 9.57
CA ALA A 327 -9.15 -11.29 9.51
C ALA A 327 -9.65 -9.95 8.99
N VAL A 328 -10.26 -9.95 7.81
CA VAL A 328 -10.81 -8.76 7.15
C VAL A 328 -12.15 -9.06 6.49
N ASP A 329 -13.00 -8.06 6.35
CA ASP A 329 -14.31 -8.18 5.71
C ASP A 329 -14.23 -8.09 4.17
N VAL A 330 -13.32 -7.23 3.70
CA VAL A 330 -13.10 -6.92 2.28
C VAL A 330 -11.62 -7.09 1.97
N ILE A 331 -11.31 -7.64 0.80
CA ILE A 331 -9.94 -7.77 0.29
C ILE A 331 -9.83 -7.20 -1.13
N GLN A 332 -8.74 -6.50 -1.41
CA GLN A 332 -8.33 -6.22 -2.78
C GLN A 332 -7.55 -7.43 -3.31
N VAL A 333 -7.92 -7.91 -4.49
CA VAL A 333 -7.22 -9.00 -5.16
C VAL A 333 -5.92 -8.46 -5.75
N ALA A 334 -4.79 -8.98 -5.28
CA ALA A 334 -3.46 -8.48 -5.62
C ALA A 334 -3.16 -8.57 -7.12
N HIS A 335 -2.38 -7.61 -7.63
CA HIS A 335 -1.84 -7.59 -8.98
C HIS A 335 -2.91 -7.85 -10.04
N HIS A 336 -4.00 -7.13 -9.96
CA HIS A 336 -5.15 -7.22 -10.89
C HIS A 336 -5.67 -8.65 -11.08
N GLY A 337 -5.47 -9.54 -10.10
CA GLY A 337 -5.80 -10.96 -10.22
C GLY A 337 -4.91 -11.72 -11.21
N THR A 338 -3.72 -11.22 -11.52
CA THR A 338 -2.74 -11.90 -12.37
C THR A 338 -1.65 -12.58 -11.54
N SER A 339 -0.90 -13.50 -12.14
CA SER A 339 0.29 -14.07 -11.49
C SER A 339 1.41 -13.01 -11.46
N SER A 340 2.20 -12.99 -10.38
CA SER A 340 3.46 -12.26 -10.40
C SER A 340 4.55 -13.09 -11.06
N ASN A 341 5.57 -12.40 -11.61
CA ASN A 341 6.77 -13.07 -12.12
C ASN A 341 7.76 -13.41 -10.99
N GLU A 342 7.56 -12.86 -9.81
CA GLU A 342 8.34 -13.18 -8.63
C GLU A 342 7.95 -14.54 -8.09
N LYS A 343 8.84 -15.50 -8.26
CA LYS A 343 8.78 -16.78 -7.59
C LYS A 343 9.80 -16.77 -6.47
N ALA A 344 9.43 -17.23 -5.28
CA ALA A 344 10.41 -17.54 -4.26
C ALA A 344 11.51 -18.44 -4.86
N ASP A 345 12.77 -18.25 -4.43
CA ASP A 345 13.93 -18.94 -5.00
C ASP A 345 13.74 -20.47 -5.09
N GLU A 346 13.04 -21.05 -4.14
CA GLU A 346 12.72 -22.49 -4.10
C GLU A 346 11.78 -22.93 -5.22
N TYR A 347 11.00 -22.00 -5.84
CA TYR A 347 10.03 -22.30 -6.91
C TYR A 347 10.43 -21.78 -8.29
N LYS A 348 11.61 -21.12 -8.41
CA LYS A 348 12.09 -20.56 -9.71
C LYS A 348 12.07 -21.57 -10.86
N ASN A 349 12.22 -22.84 -10.58
CA ASN A 349 12.26 -23.91 -11.55
C ASN A 349 10.99 -24.74 -11.63
N ASP A 350 9.99 -24.47 -10.79
CA ASP A 350 8.71 -25.19 -10.84
C ASP A 350 7.76 -24.51 -11.84
N THR A 351 7.84 -24.96 -13.08
CA THR A 351 6.93 -24.50 -14.15
C THR A 351 5.58 -25.21 -14.11
N THR A 352 5.39 -26.20 -13.23
CA THR A 352 4.21 -27.08 -13.25
C THR A 352 3.17 -26.71 -12.22
N ASN A 353 3.50 -25.90 -11.20
CA ASN A 353 2.62 -25.68 -10.06
C ASN A 353 2.47 -24.16 -9.73
N VAL A 354 1.69 -23.47 -10.55
CA VAL A 354 1.26 -22.07 -10.32
C VAL A 354 0.55 -21.90 -8.96
N PHE A 355 0.18 -23.00 -8.31
CA PHE A 355 -0.66 -23.03 -7.11
C PHE A 355 0.09 -23.37 -5.81
N ASN A 356 1.37 -23.69 -5.86
CA ASN A 356 2.19 -23.83 -4.65
C ASN A 356 2.74 -22.49 -4.16
N ASN A 357 2.19 -21.40 -4.66
CA ASN A 357 2.60 -20.06 -4.34
C ASN A 357 1.90 -19.57 -3.07
N TYR A 358 2.52 -18.69 -2.33
CA TYR A 358 2.04 -18.17 -1.05
C TYR A 358 0.78 -17.31 -1.17
N ARG A 359 0.52 -16.60 -2.30
CA ARG A 359 -0.70 -15.82 -2.51
C ARG A 359 -1.98 -16.65 -2.42
N PRO A 360 -2.10 -17.85 -3.06
CA PRO A 360 -3.25 -18.71 -2.84
C PRO A 360 -3.43 -19.12 -1.39
N GLN A 361 -2.35 -19.36 -0.64
CA GLN A 361 -2.42 -19.67 0.78
C GLN A 361 -2.93 -18.48 1.60
N LEU A 362 -2.46 -17.26 1.29
CA LEU A 362 -2.96 -16.03 1.90
C LEU A 362 -4.45 -15.83 1.61
N TYR A 363 -4.90 -16.00 0.36
CA TYR A 363 -6.30 -15.90 0.00
C TYR A 363 -7.17 -16.92 0.73
N LYS A 364 -6.69 -18.18 0.81
CA LYS A 364 -7.39 -19.22 1.58
C LYS A 364 -7.46 -18.83 3.05
N LYS A 365 -6.38 -18.36 3.64
CA LYS A 365 -6.34 -17.93 5.03
C LYS A 365 -7.35 -16.83 5.31
N VAL A 366 -7.35 -15.77 4.50
CA VAL A 366 -8.27 -14.63 4.62
C VAL A 366 -9.72 -15.07 4.41
N SER A 367 -9.97 -16.01 3.48
CA SER A 367 -11.28 -16.61 3.23
C SER A 367 -11.78 -17.41 4.43
N ASP A 368 -10.92 -18.28 4.98
CA ASP A 368 -11.24 -19.10 6.15
C ASP A 368 -11.52 -18.22 7.41
N LEU A 369 -10.96 -17.03 7.47
CA LEU A 369 -11.20 -16.03 8.53
C LEU A 369 -12.46 -15.18 8.30
N GLY A 370 -13.21 -15.41 7.22
CA GLY A 370 -14.54 -14.84 7.04
C GLY A 370 -14.64 -13.65 6.08
N CYS A 371 -13.63 -13.40 5.26
CA CYS A 371 -13.70 -12.38 4.21
C CYS A 371 -14.87 -12.69 3.26
N SER A 372 -15.73 -11.71 3.01
CA SER A 372 -16.96 -11.90 2.23
C SER A 372 -17.01 -11.15 0.91
N VAL A 373 -16.17 -10.14 0.73
CA VAL A 373 -16.11 -9.28 -0.46
C VAL A 373 -14.70 -9.25 -1.03
N ALA A 374 -14.55 -9.58 -2.30
CA ALA A 374 -13.30 -9.49 -3.04
C ALA A 374 -13.43 -8.46 -4.17
N LEU A 375 -12.62 -7.41 -4.11
CA LEU A 375 -12.54 -6.36 -5.11
C LEU A 375 -11.37 -6.65 -6.04
N CYS A 376 -11.64 -6.98 -7.29
CA CYS A 376 -10.63 -7.33 -8.28
C CYS A 376 -10.46 -6.19 -9.29
N PRO A 377 -9.31 -5.50 -9.31
CA PRO A 377 -9.06 -4.38 -10.22
C PRO A 377 -8.73 -4.87 -11.63
N ASN A 378 -9.65 -5.60 -12.24
CA ASN A 378 -9.57 -6.15 -13.60
C ASN A 378 -10.96 -6.25 -14.21
N LEU A 379 -11.04 -6.37 -15.55
CA LEU A 379 -12.28 -6.70 -16.24
C LEU A 379 -12.63 -8.17 -16.08
N SER A 380 -13.91 -8.48 -15.83
CA SER A 380 -14.38 -9.86 -15.70
C SER A 380 -14.16 -10.71 -16.97
N THR A 381 -14.06 -10.04 -18.13
CA THR A 381 -13.86 -10.65 -19.45
C THR A 381 -12.41 -10.66 -19.91
N ASN A 382 -11.48 -10.11 -19.13
CA ASN A 382 -10.09 -10.01 -19.54
C ASN A 382 -9.37 -11.35 -19.44
N THR A 383 -9.38 -12.11 -20.52
CA THR A 383 -8.70 -13.42 -20.62
C THR A 383 -7.19 -13.29 -20.81
N ASN A 384 -6.67 -12.14 -21.21
CA ASN A 384 -5.25 -11.92 -21.50
C ASN A 384 -4.44 -11.62 -20.24
N LEU A 385 -5.07 -11.11 -19.19
CA LEU A 385 -4.45 -10.83 -17.89
C LEU A 385 -4.77 -11.91 -16.84
N GLY A 386 -4.87 -13.18 -17.24
CA GLY A 386 -4.99 -14.28 -16.31
C GLY A 386 -6.42 -14.71 -15.96
N GLY A 387 -7.35 -14.65 -16.90
CA GLY A 387 -8.72 -15.18 -16.70
C GLY A 387 -8.76 -16.60 -16.16
N SER A 388 -7.81 -17.45 -16.53
CA SER A 388 -7.64 -18.79 -15.94
C SER A 388 -7.11 -18.72 -14.50
N TYR A 389 -6.26 -17.74 -14.16
CA TYR A 389 -5.74 -17.53 -12.83
C TYR A 389 -6.84 -17.05 -11.87
N ASN A 390 -7.63 -16.04 -12.28
CA ASN A 390 -8.79 -15.58 -11.51
C ASN A 390 -9.77 -16.72 -11.22
N THR A 391 -10.08 -17.56 -12.21
CA THR A 391 -10.97 -18.71 -12.03
C THR A 391 -10.40 -19.72 -11.03
N ALA A 392 -9.09 -19.93 -11.04
CA ALA A 392 -8.44 -20.80 -10.09
C ALA A 392 -8.41 -20.19 -8.68
N MET A 393 -8.16 -18.88 -8.56
CA MET A 393 -8.14 -18.18 -7.27
C MET A 393 -9.50 -18.20 -6.56
N ASN A 394 -10.62 -18.26 -7.28
CA ASN A 394 -11.95 -18.42 -6.68
C ASN A 394 -12.08 -19.68 -5.79
N SER A 395 -11.25 -20.70 -6.00
CA SER A 395 -11.23 -21.89 -5.14
C SER A 395 -10.54 -21.64 -3.79
N TYR A 396 -9.70 -20.62 -3.70
CA TYR A 396 -9.00 -20.24 -2.48
C TYR A 396 -9.68 -19.08 -1.76
N LEU A 397 -10.17 -18.08 -2.52
CA LEU A 397 -10.89 -16.94 -1.98
C LEU A 397 -12.39 -17.08 -2.33
N THR A 398 -13.17 -17.60 -1.40
CA THR A 398 -14.60 -17.92 -1.59
C THR A 398 -15.53 -16.73 -1.42
N ALA A 399 -14.99 -15.52 -1.21
CA ALA A 399 -15.72 -14.28 -1.17
C ALA A 399 -16.49 -13.98 -2.47
N THR A 400 -17.46 -13.09 -2.44
CA THR A 400 -18.10 -12.59 -3.65
C THR A 400 -17.17 -11.63 -4.37
N TRP A 401 -16.86 -11.91 -5.64
CA TRP A 401 -15.94 -11.13 -6.45
C TRP A 401 -16.67 -10.03 -7.22
N TYR A 402 -16.09 -8.83 -7.19
CA TYR A 402 -16.54 -7.65 -7.95
C TYR A 402 -15.38 -7.15 -8.80
N PHE A 403 -15.60 -7.08 -10.10
CA PHE A 403 -14.61 -6.62 -11.09
C PHE A 403 -14.90 -5.17 -11.49
N HIS A 404 -13.87 -4.43 -11.91
CA HIS A 404 -14.05 -3.02 -12.26
C HIS A 404 -14.69 -2.76 -13.65
N ASP A 405 -15.45 -3.72 -14.19
CA ASP A 405 -16.36 -3.44 -15.32
C ASP A 405 -17.36 -2.31 -15.01
N ASP A 406 -17.72 -2.21 -13.74
CA ASP A 406 -18.59 -1.15 -13.18
C ASP A 406 -17.95 -0.59 -11.91
N THR A 407 -18.33 0.64 -11.56
CA THR A 407 -18.00 1.18 -10.24
C THR A 407 -18.87 0.51 -9.20
N TYR A 408 -18.23 -0.21 -8.27
CA TYR A 408 -18.90 -0.85 -7.14
C TYR A 408 -18.61 -0.11 -5.85
N VAL A 409 -19.67 0.12 -5.05
CA VAL A 409 -19.60 0.78 -3.75
C VAL A 409 -20.03 -0.19 -2.66
N VAL A 410 -19.14 -0.47 -1.73
CA VAL A 410 -19.38 -1.27 -0.53
C VAL A 410 -19.79 -0.34 0.60
N ASN A 411 -20.93 -0.60 1.22
CA ASN A 411 -21.33 0.06 2.47
C ASN A 411 -20.53 -0.56 3.63
N MET A 412 -19.66 0.21 4.27
CA MET A 412 -18.76 -0.30 5.31
C MET A 412 -19.44 -0.47 6.69
N SER A 413 -20.75 -0.38 6.77
CA SER A 413 -21.51 -0.81 7.96
C SER A 413 -22.15 -2.18 7.76
N THR A 414 -22.62 -2.48 6.54
CA THR A 414 -23.45 -3.65 6.24
C THR A 414 -22.81 -4.65 5.30
N LEU A 415 -21.73 -4.27 4.63
CA LEU A 415 -21.05 -4.98 3.53
C LEU A 415 -21.96 -5.15 2.28
N ALA A 416 -23.10 -4.46 2.20
CA ALA A 416 -23.89 -4.43 1.00
C ALA A 416 -23.12 -3.75 -0.13
N VAL A 417 -23.11 -4.37 -1.30
CA VAL A 417 -22.44 -3.85 -2.50
C VAL A 417 -23.46 -3.42 -3.52
N ALA A 418 -23.30 -2.21 -4.05
CA ALA A 418 -24.15 -1.67 -5.09
C ALA A 418 -23.31 -1.08 -6.24
N LYS A 419 -23.91 -1.04 -7.44
CA LYS A 419 -23.33 -0.28 -8.55
C LYS A 419 -23.58 1.21 -8.33
N PHE A 420 -22.57 2.02 -8.62
CA PHE A 420 -22.70 3.47 -8.70
C PHE A 420 -23.18 3.83 -10.11
N ASN A 421 -24.34 4.53 -10.19
CA ASN A 421 -24.97 4.93 -11.45
C ASN A 421 -24.70 6.40 -11.77
#